data_f91d3f0cfed933baeff7c91a04c1a8b0
#
_entry.id   f91d3f0cfed933baeff7c91a04c1a8b0
#
_cell.length_a   1.000
_cell.length_b   1.000
_cell.length_c   1.000
_cell.angle_alpha   90.00
_cell.angle_beta   90.00
_cell.angle_gamma   90.00
#
_symmetry.space_group_name_H-M   'P 1'
#
loop_
_entity.id
_entity.type
_entity.pdbx_description
1 polymer ?
#
loop_
_entity_poly.entity_id
_entity_poly.type
_entity_poly.pdbx_seq_one_letter_code
_entity_poly.pdbx_strand_id
1 'polypeptide(L)'
;PDVTKAKEKDFRATFEIKGKALYPQMKILFAMMREILMESRLDDEKRLKEILAMLKSRLQMSFQSSGHTTSALRALSYGSPLSKFKDDTDGIGFYEVVRGIEEHFEEKKAELIQNLKQLSRQIFRVDNVMISYTSSEDGLTPIEAAFREIKDTLYPELDGEETPCVLHCRKRNEGFKTSSKVQYVARVGNFIDHGAQYHGALQILKVILSYDYLWQNVRVKGGAYGCMSNFNRIGEGYLISYRDPNLKKTMEVYEGVVDYLKNFTVDERDMTKYIIGTISNIDRPMNPAAKGDRSMNLYMNHVSQEMIRTERSQILHAAQEDIRALAAVVEAMLKAEQICVIGSEEKIEEEKEMFLEVKTLF
;
A
#
# COMPACT_ATOMS: atom_id res chain seq x y z
N PRO A 1 -6.60 2.75 6.61
CA PRO A 1 -6.47 2.27 7.99
C PRO A 1 -6.86 3.36 8.98
N ASP A 2 -7.48 2.98 10.08
CA ASP A 2 -7.80 3.90 11.16
C ASP A 2 -6.55 4.30 11.95
N VAL A 3 -6.12 5.54 11.81
CA VAL A 3 -4.90 6.02 12.48
C VAL A 3 -5.08 6.16 13.99
N THR A 4 -6.31 6.27 14.49
CA THR A 4 -6.61 6.36 15.92
C THR A 4 -6.51 4.99 16.60
N LYS A 5 -6.67 3.92 15.83
CA LYS A 5 -6.61 2.51 16.24
C LYS A 5 -5.39 1.76 15.67
N ALA A 6 -4.32 2.48 15.36
CA ALA A 6 -3.13 1.88 14.73
C ALA A 6 -2.54 0.71 15.55
N LYS A 7 -2.58 0.79 16.89
CA LYS A 7 -2.11 -0.29 17.78
C LYS A 7 -3.00 -1.53 17.73
N GLU A 8 -4.30 -1.36 17.49
CA GLU A 8 -5.27 -2.44 17.35
C GLU A 8 -5.21 -3.08 15.96
N LYS A 9 -4.43 -2.47 15.03
CA LYS A 9 -4.29 -2.89 13.63
C LYS A 9 -5.64 -2.96 12.89
N ASP A 10 -6.57 -2.10 13.29
CA ASP A 10 -7.91 -2.04 12.74
C ASP A 10 -7.91 -1.34 11.37
N PHE A 11 -8.65 -1.89 10.42
CA PHE A 11 -8.84 -1.31 9.10
C PHE A 11 -10.19 -1.71 8.51
N ARG A 12 -10.67 -0.91 7.59
CA ARG A 12 -11.88 -1.19 6.82
C ARG A 12 -11.52 -1.48 5.37
N ALA A 13 -11.91 -2.65 4.88
CA ALA A 13 -11.83 -2.98 3.47
C ALA A 13 -12.99 -2.31 2.72
N THR A 14 -12.72 -1.73 1.55
CA THR A 14 -13.73 -1.08 0.72
C THR A 14 -13.59 -1.55 -0.74
N PHE A 15 -14.73 -1.79 -1.38
CA PHE A 15 -14.82 -1.93 -2.83
C PHE A 15 -15.21 -0.57 -3.41
N GLU A 16 -14.43 -0.04 -4.34
CA GLU A 16 -14.60 1.31 -4.85
C GLU A 16 -14.89 1.32 -6.34
N ILE A 17 -15.96 2.01 -6.73
CA ILE A 17 -16.25 2.33 -8.13
C ILE A 17 -16.13 3.83 -8.31
N LYS A 18 -15.26 4.25 -9.22
CA LYS A 18 -15.06 5.66 -9.58
C LYS A 18 -15.60 5.96 -10.95
N GLY A 19 -16.25 7.09 -11.06
CA GLY A 19 -16.72 7.60 -12.33
C GLY A 19 -16.61 9.13 -12.43
N LYS A 20 -16.58 9.65 -13.63
CA LYS A 20 -16.52 11.07 -13.93
C LYS A 20 -17.39 11.39 -15.13
N ALA A 21 -18.28 12.36 -14.97
CA ALA A 21 -19.14 12.82 -16.06
C ALA A 21 -19.48 14.32 -15.91
N LEU A 22 -19.95 14.92 -16.97
CA LEU A 22 -20.58 16.24 -16.95
C LEU A 22 -21.99 16.14 -16.33
N TYR A 23 -22.49 17.18 -15.70
CA TYR A 23 -23.79 17.18 -15.02
C TYR A 23 -24.96 16.67 -15.89
N PRO A 24 -25.12 17.03 -17.16
CA PRO A 24 -26.16 16.48 -18.01
C PRO A 24 -26.06 14.95 -18.24
N GLN A 25 -24.89 14.36 -18.00
CA GLN A 25 -24.61 12.92 -18.21
C GLN A 25 -24.61 12.11 -16.92
N MET A 26 -24.95 12.71 -15.77
CA MET A 26 -24.93 12.01 -14.47
C MET A 26 -25.82 10.77 -14.48
N LYS A 27 -27.02 10.83 -15.03
CA LYS A 27 -27.93 9.67 -15.14
C LYS A 27 -27.26 8.50 -15.90
N ILE A 28 -26.55 8.79 -16.98
CA ILE A 28 -25.83 7.77 -17.78
C ILE A 28 -24.71 7.15 -16.94
N LEU A 29 -23.90 7.97 -16.26
CA LEU A 29 -22.82 7.48 -15.40
C LEU A 29 -23.35 6.52 -14.33
N PHE A 30 -24.42 6.92 -13.64
CA PHE A 30 -24.98 6.10 -12.58
C PHE A 30 -25.67 4.85 -13.12
N ALA A 31 -26.32 4.92 -14.29
CA ALA A 31 -26.87 3.74 -14.96
C ALA A 31 -25.78 2.73 -15.31
N MET A 32 -24.63 3.18 -15.81
CA MET A 32 -23.47 2.31 -16.09
C MET A 32 -22.90 1.70 -14.79
N MET A 33 -22.82 2.47 -13.72
CA MET A 33 -22.38 1.94 -12.40
C MET A 33 -23.35 0.87 -11.91
N ARG A 34 -24.65 1.09 -12.02
CA ARG A 34 -25.68 0.10 -11.67
C ARG A 34 -25.52 -1.18 -12.49
N GLU A 35 -25.36 -1.07 -13.79
CA GLU A 35 -25.17 -2.21 -14.70
C GLU A 35 -23.94 -3.04 -14.28
N ILE A 36 -22.82 -2.38 -13.97
CA ILE A 36 -21.61 -3.05 -13.51
C ILE A 36 -21.87 -3.77 -12.18
N LEU A 37 -22.54 -3.15 -11.22
CA LEU A 37 -22.78 -3.73 -9.89
C LEU A 37 -23.78 -4.89 -9.93
N MET A 38 -24.87 -4.74 -10.67
CA MET A 38 -26.04 -5.60 -10.54
C MET A 38 -26.27 -6.55 -11.72
N GLU A 39 -25.72 -6.23 -12.91
CA GLU A 39 -25.99 -6.96 -14.13
C GLU A 39 -24.75 -7.66 -14.73
N SER A 40 -23.57 -7.58 -14.05
CA SER A 40 -22.36 -8.28 -14.50
C SER A 40 -22.57 -9.80 -14.49
N ARG A 41 -22.26 -10.43 -15.64
CA ARG A 41 -22.37 -11.90 -15.80
C ARG A 41 -21.17 -12.60 -15.16
N LEU A 42 -21.32 -12.95 -13.89
CA LEU A 42 -20.28 -13.61 -13.10
C LEU A 42 -20.12 -15.12 -13.40
N ASP A 43 -20.95 -15.67 -14.28
CA ASP A 43 -20.98 -17.07 -14.69
C ASP A 43 -20.55 -17.34 -16.13
N ASP A 44 -20.01 -16.34 -16.83
CA ASP A 44 -19.39 -16.52 -18.14
C ASP A 44 -18.03 -17.20 -17.99
N GLU A 45 -18.01 -18.54 -17.99
CA GLU A 45 -16.80 -19.35 -17.79
C GLU A 45 -15.68 -19.00 -18.76
N LYS A 46 -16.00 -18.79 -20.04
CA LYS A 46 -15.01 -18.42 -21.05
C LYS A 46 -14.35 -17.09 -20.70
N ARG A 47 -15.15 -16.11 -20.34
CA ARG A 47 -14.68 -14.78 -19.98
C ARG A 47 -13.88 -14.78 -18.69
N LEU A 48 -14.30 -15.56 -17.69
CA LEU A 48 -13.55 -15.71 -16.43
C LEU A 48 -12.16 -16.30 -16.68
N LYS A 49 -12.06 -17.33 -17.53
CA LYS A 49 -10.75 -17.93 -17.88
C LYS A 49 -9.82 -16.92 -18.58
N GLU A 50 -10.36 -16.13 -19.51
CA GLU A 50 -9.60 -15.05 -20.19
C GLU A 50 -9.13 -13.99 -19.19
N ILE A 51 -9.98 -13.57 -18.24
CA ILE A 51 -9.66 -12.58 -17.22
C ILE A 51 -8.55 -13.11 -16.30
N LEU A 52 -8.63 -14.37 -15.85
CA LEU A 52 -7.60 -14.98 -14.99
C LEU A 52 -6.23 -15.02 -15.68
N ALA A 53 -6.18 -15.44 -16.94
CA ALA A 53 -4.94 -15.46 -17.73
C ALA A 53 -4.36 -14.04 -17.91
N MET A 54 -5.22 -13.06 -18.19
CA MET A 54 -4.82 -11.66 -18.29
C MET A 54 -4.32 -11.10 -16.95
N LEU A 55 -4.99 -11.38 -15.84
CA LEU A 55 -4.58 -10.97 -14.50
C LEU A 55 -3.23 -11.57 -14.13
N LYS A 56 -3.04 -12.89 -14.34
CA LYS A 56 -1.76 -13.56 -14.11
C LYS A 56 -0.61 -12.87 -14.84
N SER A 57 -0.78 -12.65 -16.14
CA SER A 57 0.24 -11.97 -16.97
C SER A 57 0.51 -10.54 -16.51
N ARG A 58 -0.54 -9.78 -16.15
CA ARG A 58 -0.41 -8.41 -15.64
C ARG A 58 0.35 -8.36 -14.32
N LEU A 59 0.06 -9.28 -13.39
CA LEU A 59 0.76 -9.37 -12.10
C LEU A 59 2.24 -9.72 -12.32
N GLN A 60 2.57 -10.67 -13.18
CA GLN A 60 3.96 -11.01 -13.52
C GLN A 60 4.73 -9.80 -14.07
N MET A 61 4.15 -9.06 -15.01
CA MET A 61 4.76 -7.83 -15.54
C MET A 61 4.94 -6.77 -14.44
N SER A 62 3.96 -6.63 -13.54
CA SER A 62 4.04 -5.71 -12.41
C SER A 62 5.19 -6.07 -11.46
N PHE A 63 5.37 -7.34 -11.15
CA PHE A 63 6.46 -7.80 -10.28
C PHE A 63 7.84 -7.56 -10.89
N GLN A 64 7.97 -7.68 -12.20
CA GLN A 64 9.21 -7.36 -12.90
C GLN A 64 9.51 -5.86 -12.93
N SER A 65 8.51 -5.03 -13.16
CA SER A 65 8.68 -3.57 -13.27
C SER A 65 8.69 -2.84 -11.93
N SER A 66 7.94 -3.33 -10.95
CA SER A 66 7.70 -2.71 -9.66
C SER A 66 7.98 -3.63 -8.47
N GLY A 67 8.92 -4.55 -8.62
CA GLY A 67 9.27 -5.54 -7.59
C GLY A 67 9.63 -4.94 -6.23
N HIS A 68 10.13 -3.70 -6.19
CA HIS A 68 10.43 -2.98 -4.95
C HIS A 68 9.18 -2.70 -4.09
N THR A 69 8.07 -2.31 -4.70
CA THR A 69 6.80 -2.11 -3.98
C THR A 69 6.15 -3.43 -3.62
N THR A 70 6.27 -4.42 -4.50
CA THR A 70 5.77 -5.78 -4.25
C THR A 70 6.51 -6.45 -3.09
N SER A 71 7.85 -6.37 -3.04
CA SER A 71 8.63 -6.91 -1.94
C SER A 71 8.35 -6.20 -0.61
N ALA A 72 8.16 -4.87 -0.64
CA ALA A 72 7.77 -4.12 0.56
C ALA A 72 6.39 -4.54 1.07
N LEU A 73 5.38 -4.63 0.20
CA LEU A 73 4.03 -5.08 0.56
C LEU A 73 4.05 -6.51 1.13
N ARG A 74 4.77 -7.42 0.46
CA ARG A 74 4.91 -8.81 0.92
C ARG A 74 5.56 -8.88 2.31
N ALA A 75 6.65 -8.15 2.54
CA ALA A 75 7.30 -8.11 3.85
C ALA A 75 6.40 -7.49 4.93
N LEU A 76 5.69 -6.39 4.65
CA LEU A 76 4.73 -5.80 5.59
C LEU A 76 3.58 -6.74 5.93
N SER A 77 3.16 -7.61 5.00
CA SER A 77 2.09 -8.57 5.23
C SER A 77 2.40 -9.62 6.31
N TYR A 78 3.66 -9.77 6.69
CA TYR A 78 4.05 -10.70 7.75
C TYR A 78 3.63 -10.26 9.15
N GLY A 79 3.38 -8.96 9.36
CA GLY A 79 3.03 -8.40 10.67
C GLY A 79 1.83 -7.46 10.70
N SER A 80 1.32 -7.08 9.51
CA SER A 80 0.21 -6.12 9.38
C SER A 80 -1.01 -6.78 8.71
N PRO A 81 -2.16 -6.90 9.39
CA PRO A 81 -3.39 -7.39 8.76
C PRO A 81 -3.81 -6.56 7.54
N LEU A 82 -3.65 -5.24 7.58
CA LEU A 82 -3.91 -4.37 6.44
C LEU A 82 -3.03 -4.74 5.23
N SER A 83 -1.73 -4.89 5.46
CA SER A 83 -0.78 -5.23 4.39
C SER A 83 -0.95 -6.68 3.94
N LYS A 84 -1.40 -7.59 4.84
CA LYS A 84 -1.81 -8.95 4.46
C LYS A 84 -3.03 -8.93 3.55
N PHE A 85 -4.07 -8.17 3.88
CA PHE A 85 -5.23 -7.99 3.01
C PHE A 85 -4.83 -7.44 1.63
N LYS A 86 -3.96 -6.43 1.59
CA LYS A 86 -3.46 -5.88 0.32
C LYS A 86 -2.64 -6.88 -0.48
N ASP A 87 -1.79 -7.68 0.17
CA ASP A 87 -1.03 -8.74 -0.52
C ASP A 87 -1.95 -9.81 -1.11
N ASP A 88 -3.03 -10.17 -0.38
CA ASP A 88 -4.03 -11.15 -0.82
C ASP A 88 -5.00 -10.61 -1.88
N THR A 89 -5.06 -9.30 -2.12
CA THR A 89 -5.95 -8.69 -3.12
C THR A 89 -5.22 -8.09 -4.32
N ASP A 90 -3.91 -7.82 -4.20
CA ASP A 90 -3.15 -7.11 -5.23
C ASP A 90 -1.65 -7.49 -5.30
N GLY A 91 -1.15 -8.28 -4.34
CA GLY A 91 0.25 -8.68 -4.23
C GLY A 91 0.56 -10.10 -4.67
N ILE A 92 1.63 -10.66 -4.11
CA ILE A 92 2.08 -12.04 -4.37
C ILE A 92 1.02 -13.04 -3.91
N GLY A 93 0.36 -12.80 -2.76
CA GLY A 93 -0.72 -13.67 -2.28
C GLY A 93 -1.87 -13.76 -3.29
N PHE A 94 -2.26 -12.62 -3.90
CA PHE A 94 -3.25 -12.61 -4.96
C PHE A 94 -2.80 -13.38 -6.20
N TYR A 95 -1.55 -13.20 -6.62
CA TYR A 95 -0.97 -13.93 -7.74
C TYR A 95 -1.00 -15.44 -7.52
N GLU A 96 -0.64 -15.92 -6.34
CA GLU A 96 -0.68 -17.35 -5.99
C GLU A 96 -2.10 -17.93 -6.14
N VAL A 97 -3.13 -17.19 -5.70
CA VAL A 97 -4.54 -17.59 -5.85
C VAL A 97 -4.96 -17.59 -7.33
N VAL A 98 -4.68 -16.50 -8.06
CA VAL A 98 -5.05 -16.38 -9.49
C VAL A 98 -4.39 -17.49 -10.30
N ARG A 99 -3.09 -17.74 -10.09
CA ARG A 99 -2.37 -18.83 -10.74
C ARG A 99 -2.99 -20.20 -10.43
N GLY A 100 -3.26 -20.48 -9.14
CA GLY A 100 -3.82 -21.75 -8.74
C GLY A 100 -5.25 -22.00 -9.25
N ILE A 101 -6.04 -20.94 -9.47
CA ILE A 101 -7.37 -21.07 -10.11
C ILE A 101 -7.22 -21.25 -11.62
N GLU A 102 -6.31 -20.51 -12.27
CA GLU A 102 -6.14 -20.59 -13.72
C GLU A 102 -5.57 -21.94 -14.16
N GLU A 103 -4.59 -22.49 -13.44
CA GLU A 103 -3.99 -23.81 -13.70
C GLU A 103 -4.99 -24.96 -13.51
N HIS A 104 -5.94 -24.82 -12.58
CA HIS A 104 -6.98 -25.82 -12.26
C HIS A 104 -8.40 -25.30 -12.55
N PHE A 105 -8.57 -24.54 -13.63
CA PHE A 105 -9.80 -23.81 -13.89
C PHE A 105 -11.05 -24.72 -13.95
N GLU A 106 -10.98 -25.83 -14.66
CA GLU A 106 -12.14 -26.73 -14.83
C GLU A 106 -12.62 -27.31 -13.50
N GLU A 107 -11.73 -27.51 -12.53
CA GLU A 107 -12.05 -28.03 -11.20
C GLU A 107 -12.58 -26.94 -10.27
N LYS A 108 -12.08 -25.70 -10.42
CA LYS A 108 -12.34 -24.58 -9.48
C LYS A 108 -13.39 -23.58 -9.97
N LYS A 109 -13.80 -23.64 -11.25
CA LYS A 109 -14.71 -22.65 -11.83
C LYS A 109 -16.06 -22.55 -11.11
N ALA A 110 -16.64 -23.68 -10.70
CA ALA A 110 -17.93 -23.68 -10.03
C ALA A 110 -17.86 -22.98 -8.65
N GLU A 111 -16.83 -23.26 -7.87
CA GLU A 111 -16.56 -22.61 -6.60
C GLU A 111 -16.28 -21.11 -6.79
N LEU A 112 -15.46 -20.76 -7.78
CA LEU A 112 -15.17 -19.36 -8.12
C LEU A 112 -16.44 -18.56 -8.42
N ILE A 113 -17.31 -19.10 -9.29
CA ILE A 113 -18.57 -18.47 -9.67
C ILE A 113 -19.48 -18.30 -8.45
N GLN A 114 -19.60 -19.32 -7.61
CA GLN A 114 -20.39 -19.25 -6.39
C GLN A 114 -19.86 -18.18 -5.43
N ASN A 115 -18.55 -18.13 -5.20
CA ASN A 115 -17.91 -17.16 -4.34
C ASN A 115 -18.07 -15.73 -4.88
N LEU A 116 -17.92 -15.49 -6.19
CA LEU A 116 -18.15 -14.20 -6.80
C LEU A 116 -19.59 -13.71 -6.63
N LYS A 117 -20.58 -14.59 -6.85
CA LYS A 117 -22.01 -14.28 -6.65
C LYS A 117 -22.34 -13.99 -5.18
N GLN A 118 -21.75 -14.76 -4.25
CA GLN A 118 -21.92 -14.53 -2.82
C GLN A 118 -21.29 -13.19 -2.39
N LEU A 119 -20.06 -12.94 -2.80
CA LEU A 119 -19.33 -11.70 -2.50
C LEU A 119 -20.05 -10.47 -3.05
N SER A 120 -20.59 -10.54 -4.28
CA SER A 120 -21.40 -9.47 -4.87
C SER A 120 -22.61 -9.12 -3.98
N ARG A 121 -23.33 -10.13 -3.49
CA ARG A 121 -24.47 -9.93 -2.57
C ARG A 121 -24.07 -9.35 -1.22
N GLN A 122 -22.89 -9.72 -0.72
CA GLN A 122 -22.40 -9.20 0.56
C GLN A 122 -21.90 -7.76 0.46
N ILE A 123 -21.29 -7.37 -0.65
CA ILE A 123 -20.71 -6.02 -0.81
C ILE A 123 -21.77 -5.01 -1.27
N PHE A 124 -22.60 -5.35 -2.25
CA PHE A 124 -23.49 -4.38 -2.92
C PHE A 124 -24.87 -4.28 -2.25
N ARG A 125 -24.86 -4.10 -0.94
CA ARG A 125 -26.06 -3.94 -0.11
C ARG A 125 -26.41 -2.47 0.12
N VAL A 126 -27.69 -2.21 0.37
CA VAL A 126 -28.22 -0.88 0.65
C VAL A 126 -27.65 -0.24 1.91
N ASP A 127 -27.33 -1.04 2.92
CA ASP A 127 -26.75 -0.65 4.21
C ASP A 127 -25.23 -0.47 4.20
N ASN A 128 -24.57 -0.97 3.14
CA ASN A 128 -23.10 -1.01 3.03
C ASN A 128 -22.53 -0.04 1.98
N VAL A 129 -23.26 1.00 1.64
CA VAL A 129 -22.86 1.94 0.60
C VAL A 129 -22.54 3.32 1.16
N MET A 130 -21.41 3.88 0.74
CA MET A 130 -21.03 5.26 0.97
C MET A 130 -20.71 5.94 -0.35
N ILE A 131 -21.20 7.16 -0.55
CA ILE A 131 -20.87 7.98 -1.71
C ILE A 131 -19.96 9.13 -1.30
N SER A 132 -18.86 9.29 -2.01
CA SER A 132 -18.03 10.48 -2.02
C SER A 132 -18.12 11.14 -3.38
N TYR A 133 -18.47 12.41 -3.43
CA TYR A 133 -18.49 13.15 -4.68
C TYR A 133 -17.78 14.49 -4.56
N THR A 134 -17.25 14.95 -5.68
CA THR A 134 -16.61 16.25 -5.83
C THR A 134 -17.25 16.98 -6.98
N SER A 135 -17.95 18.07 -6.68
CA SER A 135 -18.66 18.88 -7.69
C SER A 135 -18.67 20.35 -7.29
N SER A 136 -19.17 21.23 -8.17
CA SER A 136 -19.69 22.53 -7.76
C SER A 136 -21.05 22.35 -7.08
N GLU A 137 -21.56 23.41 -6.45
CA GLU A 137 -22.83 23.41 -5.74
C GLU A 137 -24.00 22.95 -6.62
N ASP A 138 -24.02 23.36 -7.89
CA ASP A 138 -25.02 22.98 -8.88
C ASP A 138 -25.08 21.47 -9.18
N GLY A 139 -23.99 20.73 -8.91
CA GLY A 139 -23.90 19.30 -9.12
C GLY A 139 -24.53 18.43 -8.04
N LEU A 140 -24.87 18.97 -6.88
CA LEU A 140 -25.36 18.20 -5.74
C LEU A 140 -26.72 17.52 -6.03
N THR A 141 -27.73 18.29 -6.44
CA THR A 141 -29.07 17.77 -6.70
C THR A 141 -29.13 16.67 -7.77
N PRO A 142 -28.48 16.82 -8.96
CA PRO A 142 -28.43 15.75 -9.94
C PRO A 142 -27.76 14.45 -9.42
N ILE A 143 -26.72 14.58 -8.60
CA ILE A 143 -25.98 13.42 -8.03
C ILE A 143 -26.86 12.68 -7.02
N GLU A 144 -27.51 13.40 -6.09
CA GLU A 144 -28.41 12.80 -5.11
C GLU A 144 -29.61 12.08 -5.76
N ALA A 145 -30.20 12.68 -6.78
CA ALA A 145 -31.30 12.06 -7.50
C ALA A 145 -30.88 10.77 -8.20
N ALA A 146 -29.74 10.80 -8.90
CA ALA A 146 -29.20 9.63 -9.59
C ALA A 146 -28.78 8.51 -8.61
N PHE A 147 -28.27 8.87 -7.43
CA PHE A 147 -27.94 7.88 -6.39
C PHE A 147 -29.17 7.18 -5.80
N ARG A 148 -30.26 7.89 -5.59
CA ARG A 148 -31.50 7.26 -5.11
C ARG A 148 -31.96 6.15 -6.04
N GLU A 149 -31.88 6.37 -7.37
CA GLU A 149 -32.22 5.35 -8.37
C GLU A 149 -31.34 4.08 -8.25
N ILE A 150 -30.05 4.23 -7.93
CA ILE A 150 -29.16 3.08 -7.72
C ILE A 150 -29.47 2.38 -6.39
N LYS A 151 -29.63 3.14 -5.30
CA LYS A 151 -29.84 2.57 -3.97
C LYS A 151 -31.00 1.58 -3.96
N ASP A 152 -32.08 1.88 -4.67
CA ASP A 152 -33.27 1.03 -4.75
C ASP A 152 -33.03 -0.30 -5.50
N THR A 153 -31.90 -0.42 -6.22
CA THR A 153 -31.53 -1.64 -6.96
C THR A 153 -30.53 -2.52 -6.26
N LEU A 154 -29.91 -2.04 -5.19
CA LEU A 154 -28.93 -2.80 -4.40
C LEU A 154 -29.58 -3.96 -3.65
N TYR A 155 -28.75 -4.94 -3.27
CA TYR A 155 -29.23 -6.05 -2.43
C TYR A 155 -29.73 -5.54 -1.08
N PRO A 156 -30.76 -6.19 -0.48
CA PRO A 156 -31.24 -5.85 0.86
C PRO A 156 -30.16 -6.16 1.92
N GLU A 157 -30.40 -5.65 3.13
CA GLU A 157 -29.60 -6.03 4.29
C GLU A 157 -29.57 -7.54 4.47
N LEU A 158 -28.45 -8.07 4.95
CA LEU A 158 -28.33 -9.48 5.27
C LEU A 158 -28.89 -9.74 6.67
N ASP A 159 -29.76 -10.71 6.77
CA ASP A 159 -30.19 -11.25 8.06
C ASP A 159 -29.05 -12.09 8.66
N GLY A 160 -28.52 -11.69 9.80
CA GLY A 160 -27.53 -12.46 10.55
C GLY A 160 -26.32 -11.62 11.02
N GLU A 161 -25.51 -12.23 11.87
CA GLU A 161 -24.28 -11.63 12.36
C GLU A 161 -23.18 -11.69 11.29
N GLU A 162 -22.46 -10.59 11.12
CA GLU A 162 -21.28 -10.56 10.27
C GLU A 162 -20.17 -11.44 10.87
N THR A 163 -19.67 -12.38 10.10
CA THR A 163 -18.52 -13.19 10.52
C THR A 163 -17.23 -12.38 10.27
N PRO A 164 -16.48 -12.05 11.33
CA PRO A 164 -15.25 -11.28 11.16
C PRO A 164 -14.23 -12.08 10.36
N CYS A 165 -13.62 -11.43 9.36
CA CYS A 165 -12.50 -12.00 8.61
C CYS A 165 -11.22 -11.87 9.44
N VAL A 166 -10.69 -13.00 9.92
CA VAL A 166 -9.42 -13.02 10.66
C VAL A 166 -8.27 -13.26 9.70
N LEU A 167 -7.39 -12.26 9.56
CA LEU A 167 -6.19 -12.35 8.74
C LEU A 167 -5.00 -12.82 9.60
N HIS A 168 -4.46 -13.99 9.28
CA HIS A 168 -3.32 -14.56 9.98
C HIS A 168 -2.01 -14.05 9.40
N CYS A 169 -1.34 -13.15 10.13
CA CYS A 169 0.00 -12.68 9.82
C CYS A 169 1.05 -13.65 10.35
N ARG A 170 2.06 -13.97 9.54
CA ARG A 170 3.17 -14.83 9.91
C ARG A 170 4.46 -14.33 9.28
N LYS A 171 5.53 -14.20 10.08
CA LYS A 171 6.87 -13.88 9.58
C LYS A 171 7.36 -15.00 8.67
N ARG A 172 7.77 -14.66 7.46
CA ARG A 172 8.22 -15.62 6.44
C ARG A 172 9.62 -15.32 5.93
N ASN A 173 10.03 -14.06 5.90
CA ASN A 173 11.32 -13.61 5.35
C ASN A 173 11.64 -14.35 4.05
N GLU A 174 10.93 -13.98 2.98
CA GLU A 174 10.95 -14.73 1.72
C GLU A 174 11.96 -14.17 0.72
N GLY A 175 12.68 -15.06 0.04
CA GLY A 175 13.45 -14.79 -1.16
C GLY A 175 12.75 -15.35 -2.40
N PHE A 176 12.32 -14.49 -3.32
CA PHE A 176 11.66 -14.89 -4.56
C PHE A 176 12.61 -14.82 -5.74
N LYS A 177 13.00 -15.99 -6.23
CA LYS A 177 13.90 -16.16 -7.38
C LYS A 177 13.19 -15.82 -8.69
N THR A 178 13.89 -15.07 -9.53
CA THR A 178 13.47 -14.72 -10.89
C THR A 178 14.66 -14.82 -11.85
N SER A 179 14.43 -14.71 -13.15
CA SER A 179 15.46 -14.62 -14.17
C SER A 179 16.17 -13.25 -14.23
N SER A 180 15.82 -12.31 -13.35
CA SER A 180 16.45 -10.99 -13.27
C SER A 180 17.89 -11.10 -12.78
N LYS A 181 18.77 -10.19 -13.25
CA LYS A 181 20.14 -10.03 -12.73
C LYS A 181 20.22 -9.02 -11.58
N VAL A 182 19.12 -8.36 -11.26
CA VAL A 182 19.04 -7.33 -10.22
C VAL A 182 18.00 -7.70 -9.18
N GLN A 183 18.13 -7.12 -7.99
CA GLN A 183 17.28 -7.37 -6.85
C GLN A 183 16.35 -6.19 -6.58
N TYR A 184 15.25 -6.50 -5.92
CA TYR A 184 14.37 -5.57 -5.20
C TYR A 184 14.43 -5.97 -3.73
N VAL A 185 15.17 -5.22 -2.94
CA VAL A 185 15.47 -5.56 -1.55
C VAL A 185 14.59 -4.73 -0.63
N ALA A 186 13.76 -5.36 0.19
CA ALA A 186 12.89 -4.69 1.15
C ALA A 186 13.23 -5.09 2.59
N ARG A 187 13.40 -4.08 3.45
CA ARG A 187 13.52 -4.17 4.90
C ARG A 187 12.40 -3.35 5.50
N VAL A 188 11.51 -3.97 6.26
CA VAL A 188 10.29 -3.32 6.75
C VAL A 188 10.02 -3.64 8.21
N GLY A 189 9.09 -2.91 8.82
CA GLY A 189 8.58 -3.22 10.14
C GLY A 189 7.54 -2.21 10.60
N ASN A 190 6.93 -2.48 11.75
CA ASN A 190 6.03 -1.55 12.41
C ASN A 190 6.70 -1.01 13.68
N PHE A 191 7.05 0.28 13.69
CA PHE A 191 7.73 0.90 14.82
C PHE A 191 6.82 1.13 16.03
N ILE A 192 5.49 1.22 15.83
CA ILE A 192 4.52 1.34 16.94
C ILE A 192 4.44 0.04 17.74
N ASP A 193 4.56 -1.12 17.10
CA ASP A 193 4.58 -2.43 17.74
C ASP A 193 5.79 -2.56 18.71
N HIS A 194 6.85 -1.80 18.45
CA HIS A 194 8.07 -1.76 19.26
C HIS A 194 8.19 -0.50 20.13
N GLY A 195 7.06 0.18 20.41
CA GLY A 195 6.97 1.25 21.40
C GLY A 195 7.30 2.66 20.91
N ALA A 196 7.66 2.84 19.64
CA ALA A 196 7.86 4.15 19.05
C ALA A 196 6.52 4.80 18.62
N GLN A 197 6.55 6.09 18.33
CA GLN A 197 5.38 6.86 17.91
C GLN A 197 5.67 7.60 16.60
N TYR A 198 4.60 7.88 15.84
CA TYR A 198 4.70 8.70 14.66
C TYR A 198 4.96 10.17 15.04
N HIS A 199 5.90 10.80 14.32
CA HIS A 199 6.23 12.22 14.44
C HIS A 199 6.39 12.84 13.05
N GLY A 200 5.99 14.11 12.87
CA GLY A 200 6.05 14.79 11.57
C GLY A 200 7.45 14.86 10.96
N ALA A 201 8.50 14.89 11.79
CA ALA A 201 9.88 14.85 11.33
C ALA A 201 10.23 13.59 10.50
N LEU A 202 9.44 12.51 10.58
CA LEU A 202 9.58 11.33 9.70
C LEU A 202 9.39 11.67 8.22
N GLN A 203 8.61 12.70 7.91
CA GLN A 203 8.48 13.19 6.52
C GLN A 203 9.77 13.89 6.05
N ILE A 204 10.49 14.57 6.96
CA ILE A 204 11.81 15.16 6.66
C ILE A 204 12.84 14.04 6.49
N LEU A 205 12.83 13.03 7.38
CA LEU A 205 13.71 11.88 7.27
C LEU A 205 13.61 11.19 5.92
N LYS A 206 12.39 11.05 5.39
CA LYS A 206 12.18 10.50 4.05
C LYS A 206 12.92 11.28 2.97
N VAL A 207 12.95 12.62 3.07
CA VAL A 207 13.70 13.48 2.14
C VAL A 207 15.20 13.28 2.35
N ILE A 208 15.69 13.35 3.60
CA ILE A 208 17.11 13.15 3.93
C ILE A 208 17.61 11.82 3.39
N LEU A 209 16.94 10.71 3.71
CA LEU A 209 17.36 9.38 3.26
C LEU A 209 17.36 9.26 1.73
N SER A 210 16.40 9.88 1.04
CA SER A 210 16.27 9.79 -0.42
C SER A 210 17.32 10.59 -1.18
N TYR A 211 17.89 11.64 -0.58
CA TYR A 211 18.84 12.53 -1.25
C TYR A 211 20.26 12.47 -0.69
N ASP A 212 20.44 11.85 0.48
CA ASP A 212 21.73 11.76 1.14
C ASP A 212 22.10 10.30 1.43
N TYR A 213 21.75 9.74 2.58
CA TYR A 213 22.29 8.47 3.04
C TYR A 213 22.04 7.29 2.10
N LEU A 214 20.79 7.00 1.77
CA LEU A 214 20.46 5.87 0.88
C LEU A 214 20.93 6.16 -0.55
N TRP A 215 20.79 7.40 -1.00
CA TRP A 215 21.26 7.79 -2.32
C TRP A 215 22.76 7.52 -2.48
N GLN A 216 23.58 7.96 -1.52
CA GLN A 216 25.02 7.80 -1.58
C GLN A 216 25.45 6.33 -1.44
N ASN A 217 24.85 5.58 -0.53
CA ASN A 217 25.34 4.24 -0.20
C ASN A 217 24.70 3.13 -1.04
N VAL A 218 23.39 3.20 -1.34
CA VAL A 218 22.67 2.20 -2.13
C VAL A 218 22.80 2.47 -3.62
N ARG A 219 22.61 3.75 -4.04
CA ARG A 219 22.62 4.10 -5.46
C ARG A 219 24.02 4.41 -5.97
N VAL A 220 24.68 5.45 -5.46
CA VAL A 220 25.97 5.94 -6.03
C VAL A 220 27.07 4.93 -5.82
N LYS A 221 27.30 4.47 -4.59
CA LYS A 221 28.36 3.48 -4.27
C LYS A 221 27.91 2.04 -4.52
N GLY A 222 26.61 1.74 -4.31
CA GLY A 222 26.05 0.41 -4.46
C GLY A 222 25.66 0.06 -5.87
N GLY A 223 25.39 1.04 -6.74
CA GLY A 223 25.01 0.82 -8.13
C GLY A 223 23.53 0.48 -8.36
N ALA A 224 22.67 0.58 -7.35
CA ALA A 224 21.23 0.44 -7.52
C ALA A 224 20.66 1.56 -8.38
N TYR A 225 19.59 1.30 -9.12
CA TYR A 225 18.93 2.32 -9.91
C TYR A 225 18.16 3.33 -9.05
N GLY A 226 17.64 2.89 -7.90
CA GLY A 226 16.95 3.74 -6.95
C GLY A 226 16.87 3.14 -5.54
N CYS A 227 16.54 3.98 -4.58
CA CYS A 227 16.26 3.61 -3.20
C CYS A 227 15.17 4.51 -2.64
N MET A 228 14.31 3.97 -1.79
CA MET A 228 13.19 4.70 -1.21
C MET A 228 12.99 4.31 0.26
N SER A 229 12.41 5.22 1.01
CA SER A 229 11.95 5.00 2.38
C SER A 229 10.58 5.60 2.59
N ASN A 230 9.82 5.05 3.51
CA ASN A 230 8.56 5.63 3.95
C ASN A 230 8.26 5.25 5.39
N PHE A 231 7.54 6.12 6.09
CA PHE A 231 7.06 5.92 7.46
C PHE A 231 5.66 6.51 7.53
N ASN A 232 4.67 5.72 7.91
CA ASN A 232 3.28 6.16 7.94
C ASN A 232 2.72 6.26 9.37
N ARG A 233 1.53 6.89 9.50
CA ARG A 233 0.90 7.16 10.79
C ARG A 233 0.41 5.91 11.54
N ILE A 234 0.30 4.77 10.87
CA ILE A 234 -0.06 3.49 11.49
C ILE A 234 1.17 2.67 11.91
N GLY A 235 2.36 3.27 11.82
CA GLY A 235 3.60 2.66 12.28
C GLY A 235 4.36 1.84 11.25
N GLU A 236 3.80 1.58 10.07
CA GLU A 236 4.53 0.86 9.04
C GLU A 236 5.64 1.72 8.45
N GLY A 237 6.84 1.17 8.42
CA GLY A 237 8.00 1.77 7.79
C GLY A 237 8.71 0.78 6.88
N TYR A 238 9.39 1.31 5.85
CA TYR A 238 10.22 0.51 4.98
C TYR A 238 11.44 1.25 4.43
N LEU A 239 12.48 0.48 4.14
CA LEU A 239 13.63 0.82 3.31
C LEU A 239 13.66 -0.15 2.15
N ILE A 240 13.72 0.35 0.91
CA ILE A 240 13.67 -0.48 -0.29
C ILE A 240 14.65 -0.02 -1.35
N SER A 241 15.20 -0.98 -2.12
CA SER A 241 16.01 -0.69 -3.30
C SER A 241 15.31 -1.14 -4.59
N TYR A 242 15.66 -0.48 -5.68
CA TYR A 242 15.09 -0.70 -7.00
C TYR A 242 16.19 -1.03 -8.00
N ARG A 243 16.09 -2.22 -8.63
CA ARG A 243 17.09 -2.75 -9.56
C ARG A 243 18.50 -2.67 -8.97
N ASP A 244 18.69 -3.33 -7.86
CA ASP A 244 19.91 -3.33 -7.06
C ASP A 244 20.81 -4.51 -7.47
N PRO A 245 22.08 -4.30 -7.77
CA PRO A 245 23.01 -5.41 -8.03
C PRO A 245 23.44 -6.12 -6.75
N ASN A 246 23.20 -5.54 -5.57
CA ASN A 246 23.60 -6.09 -4.27
C ASN A 246 22.38 -6.60 -3.49
N LEU A 247 22.62 -7.50 -2.54
CA LEU A 247 21.64 -7.95 -1.55
C LEU A 247 22.16 -7.68 -0.13
N LYS A 248 23.13 -8.45 0.33
CA LYS A 248 23.69 -8.35 1.70
C LYS A 248 24.22 -6.95 2.00
N LYS A 249 25.03 -6.40 1.10
CA LYS A 249 25.58 -5.05 1.25
C LYS A 249 24.48 -3.99 1.40
N THR A 250 23.36 -4.13 0.70
CA THR A 250 22.23 -3.20 0.80
C THR A 250 21.52 -3.36 2.15
N MET A 251 21.37 -4.58 2.66
CA MET A 251 20.87 -4.81 4.02
C MET A 251 21.76 -4.17 5.10
N GLU A 252 23.09 -4.30 4.97
CA GLU A 252 24.06 -3.65 5.86
C GLU A 252 23.89 -2.11 5.85
N VAL A 253 23.65 -1.53 4.67
CA VAL A 253 23.34 -0.08 4.56
C VAL A 253 22.05 0.27 5.30
N TYR A 254 21.01 -0.56 5.21
CA TYR A 254 19.75 -0.31 5.92
C TYR A 254 19.92 -0.35 7.45
N GLU A 255 20.67 -1.31 7.97
CA GLU A 255 21.01 -1.38 9.41
C GLU A 255 21.82 -0.14 9.85
N GLY A 256 22.72 0.36 9.01
CA GLY A 256 23.53 1.55 9.27
C GLY A 256 22.76 2.88 9.34
N VAL A 257 21.48 2.91 8.96
CA VAL A 257 20.64 4.13 9.05
C VAL A 257 20.56 4.63 10.50
N VAL A 258 20.50 3.73 11.48
CA VAL A 258 20.41 4.08 12.89
C VAL A 258 21.63 4.87 13.36
N ASP A 259 22.84 4.39 13.03
CA ASP A 259 24.09 5.06 13.38
C ASP A 259 24.26 6.38 12.61
N TYR A 260 23.85 6.42 11.36
CA TYR A 260 23.82 7.67 10.59
C TYR A 260 22.94 8.72 11.29
N LEU A 261 21.76 8.36 11.76
CA LEU A 261 20.85 9.27 12.44
C LEU A 261 21.39 9.71 13.81
N LYS A 262 21.96 8.82 14.61
CA LYS A 262 22.59 9.17 15.90
C LYS A 262 23.70 10.21 15.74
N ASN A 263 24.43 10.16 14.62
CA ASN A 263 25.54 11.05 14.31
C ASN A 263 25.16 12.15 13.30
N PHE A 264 23.86 12.31 13.01
CA PHE A 264 23.41 13.29 12.03
C PHE A 264 23.82 14.71 12.40
N THR A 265 24.50 15.38 11.49
CA THR A 265 24.89 16.77 11.61
C THR A 265 24.54 17.52 10.36
N VAL A 266 23.95 18.68 10.51
CA VAL A 266 23.52 19.53 9.42
C VAL A 266 23.59 20.99 9.83
N ASP A 267 23.98 21.87 8.91
CA ASP A 267 23.88 23.31 9.14
C ASP A 267 22.45 23.82 8.99
N GLU A 268 22.19 25.03 9.46
CA GLU A 268 20.86 25.65 9.43
C GLU A 268 20.33 25.81 8.00
N ARG A 269 21.19 26.08 7.04
CA ARG A 269 20.82 26.24 5.62
C ARG A 269 20.32 24.92 5.02
N ASP A 270 21.02 23.84 5.26
CA ASP A 270 20.67 22.54 4.72
C ASP A 270 19.47 21.94 5.46
N MET A 271 19.31 22.15 6.77
CA MET A 271 18.10 21.81 7.49
C MET A 271 16.88 22.52 6.91
N THR A 272 17.01 23.82 6.63
CA THR A 272 15.96 24.62 5.95
C THR A 272 15.59 24.03 4.58
N LYS A 273 16.57 23.57 3.79
CA LYS A 273 16.29 22.92 2.49
C LYS A 273 15.46 21.63 2.66
N TYR A 274 15.79 20.81 3.65
CA TYR A 274 15.01 19.59 3.91
C TYR A 274 13.58 19.91 4.33
N ILE A 275 13.39 20.91 5.19
CA ILE A 275 12.04 21.38 5.59
C ILE A 275 11.27 21.90 4.37
N ILE A 276 11.85 22.76 3.55
CA ILE A 276 11.21 23.31 2.34
C ILE A 276 10.87 22.18 1.37
N GLY A 277 11.79 21.24 1.12
CA GLY A 277 11.55 20.08 0.27
C GLY A 277 10.40 19.23 0.76
N THR A 278 10.29 19.05 2.07
CA THR A 278 9.19 18.31 2.71
C THR A 278 7.85 19.03 2.56
N ILE A 279 7.80 20.32 2.88
CA ILE A 279 6.59 21.13 2.76
C ILE A 279 6.12 21.23 1.30
N SER A 280 7.04 21.40 0.36
CA SER A 280 6.71 21.42 -1.08
C SER A 280 6.02 20.12 -1.55
N ASN A 281 6.36 18.98 -0.97
CA ASN A 281 5.70 17.72 -1.27
C ASN A 281 4.28 17.63 -0.66
N ILE A 282 4.06 18.24 0.51
CA ILE A 282 2.77 18.24 1.22
C ILE A 282 1.81 19.26 0.60
N ASP A 283 2.32 20.42 0.23
CA ASP A 283 1.52 21.56 -0.26
C ASP A 283 1.37 21.58 -1.79
N ARG A 284 1.50 20.44 -2.45
CA ARG A 284 1.30 20.37 -3.91
C ARG A 284 -0.06 20.92 -4.32
N PRO A 285 -0.12 21.77 -5.34
CA PRO A 285 -1.39 22.19 -5.93
C PRO A 285 -2.23 20.98 -6.34
N MET A 286 -3.50 20.99 -5.95
CA MET A 286 -4.42 19.90 -6.26
C MET A 286 -5.59 20.41 -7.10
N ASN A 287 -5.93 19.68 -8.16
CA ASN A 287 -7.18 19.88 -8.88
C ASN A 287 -8.39 19.43 -8.00
N PRO A 288 -9.63 19.77 -8.37
CA PRO A 288 -10.82 19.40 -7.59
C PRO A 288 -10.93 17.91 -7.29
N ALA A 289 -10.66 17.04 -8.25
CA ALA A 289 -10.71 15.59 -8.06
C ALA A 289 -9.71 15.12 -6.99
N ALA A 290 -8.45 15.57 -7.06
CA ALA A 290 -7.44 15.24 -6.05
C ALA A 290 -7.79 15.77 -4.65
N LYS A 291 -8.47 16.93 -4.55
CA LYS A 291 -8.99 17.45 -3.27
C LYS A 291 -10.07 16.53 -2.70
N GLY A 292 -10.98 16.04 -3.55
CA GLY A 292 -12.02 15.09 -3.17
C GLY A 292 -11.42 13.76 -2.68
N ASP A 293 -10.52 13.17 -3.46
CA ASP A 293 -9.83 11.93 -3.07
C ASP A 293 -9.08 12.11 -1.74
N ARG A 294 -8.38 13.23 -1.55
CA ARG A 294 -7.70 13.53 -0.27
C ARG A 294 -8.69 13.64 0.87
N SER A 295 -9.80 14.35 0.68
CA SER A 295 -10.84 14.53 1.72
C SER A 295 -11.43 13.19 2.13
N MET A 296 -11.81 12.35 1.15
CA MET A 296 -12.30 11.00 1.40
C MET A 296 -11.28 10.15 2.18
N ASN A 297 -10.02 10.16 1.75
CA ASN A 297 -8.97 9.42 2.45
C ASN A 297 -8.76 9.87 3.89
N LEU A 298 -8.78 11.17 4.17
CA LEU A 298 -8.68 11.72 5.53
C LEU A 298 -9.86 11.27 6.39
N TYR A 299 -11.08 11.36 5.85
CA TYR A 299 -12.31 10.92 6.52
C TYR A 299 -12.26 9.43 6.86
N MET A 300 -11.98 8.58 5.86
CA MET A 300 -11.94 7.11 6.02
C MET A 300 -10.85 6.63 6.97
N ASN A 301 -9.77 7.40 7.11
CA ASN A 301 -8.64 7.05 7.97
C ASN A 301 -8.67 7.76 9.33
N HIS A 302 -9.74 8.47 9.63
CA HIS A 302 -9.91 9.26 10.88
C HIS A 302 -8.77 10.25 11.14
N VAL A 303 -8.24 10.86 10.06
CA VAL A 303 -7.19 11.89 10.16
C VAL A 303 -7.84 13.26 10.34
N SER A 304 -7.78 13.79 11.56
CA SER A 304 -8.36 15.10 11.89
C SER A 304 -7.54 16.26 11.35
N GLN A 305 -8.16 17.44 11.25
CA GLN A 305 -7.46 18.68 10.90
C GLN A 305 -6.42 19.07 11.96
N GLU A 306 -6.64 18.71 13.21
CA GLU A 306 -5.68 18.91 14.29
C GLU A 306 -4.41 18.07 14.08
N MET A 307 -4.56 16.79 13.74
CA MET A 307 -3.43 15.91 13.41
C MET A 307 -2.60 16.46 12.25
N ILE A 308 -3.27 16.99 11.21
CA ILE A 308 -2.58 17.60 10.06
C ILE A 308 -1.82 18.86 10.49
N ARG A 309 -2.42 19.71 11.32
CA ARG A 309 -1.77 20.94 11.83
C ARG A 309 -0.59 20.61 12.73
N THR A 310 -0.73 19.61 13.59
CA THR A 310 0.35 19.14 14.48
C THR A 310 1.52 18.61 13.66
N GLU A 311 1.27 17.72 12.71
CA GLU A 311 2.32 17.20 11.81
C GLU A 311 3.02 18.32 11.06
N ARG A 312 2.26 19.27 10.51
CA ARG A 312 2.81 20.43 9.81
C ARG A 312 3.66 21.30 10.73
N SER A 313 3.22 21.54 11.95
CA SER A 313 3.99 22.29 12.96
C SER A 313 5.29 21.58 13.31
N GLN A 314 5.25 20.26 13.52
CA GLN A 314 6.43 19.44 13.79
C GLN A 314 7.46 19.51 12.64
N ILE A 315 6.99 19.56 11.39
CA ILE A 315 7.88 19.71 10.22
C ILE A 315 8.51 21.09 10.17
N LEU A 316 7.70 22.14 10.35
CA LEU A 316 8.18 23.54 10.21
C LEU A 316 9.16 23.95 11.31
N HIS A 317 9.04 23.38 12.50
CA HIS A 317 9.90 23.70 13.66
C HIS A 317 10.94 22.62 13.94
N ALA A 318 11.10 21.64 13.04
CA ALA A 318 12.06 20.56 13.25
C ALA A 318 13.49 21.07 13.29
N ALA A 319 14.24 20.61 14.28
CA ALA A 319 15.66 20.84 14.46
C ALA A 319 16.48 19.57 14.20
N GLN A 320 17.80 19.70 14.18
CA GLN A 320 18.72 18.56 14.04
C GLN A 320 18.48 17.47 15.10
N GLU A 321 18.18 17.89 16.32
CA GLU A 321 17.90 17.01 17.45
C GLU A 321 16.66 16.13 17.21
N ASP A 322 15.63 16.68 16.57
CA ASP A 322 14.45 15.93 16.20
C ASP A 322 14.79 14.82 15.18
N ILE A 323 15.67 15.10 14.23
CA ILE A 323 16.13 14.11 13.26
C ILE A 323 16.97 13.01 13.95
N ARG A 324 17.85 13.38 14.88
CA ARG A 324 18.61 12.41 15.69
C ARG A 324 17.70 11.51 16.53
N ALA A 325 16.65 12.06 17.12
CA ALA A 325 15.68 11.30 17.90
C ALA A 325 14.95 10.22 17.07
N LEU A 326 14.84 10.40 15.75
CA LEU A 326 14.26 9.39 14.86
C LEU A 326 15.09 8.11 14.75
N ALA A 327 16.35 8.10 15.21
CA ALA A 327 17.15 6.88 15.30
C ALA A 327 16.40 5.79 16.08
N ALA A 328 15.73 6.15 17.20
CA ALA A 328 14.93 5.21 17.98
C ALA A 328 13.71 4.66 17.21
N VAL A 329 13.10 5.46 16.35
CA VAL A 329 11.96 5.03 15.53
C VAL A 329 12.41 4.05 14.46
N VAL A 330 13.53 4.34 13.78
CA VAL A 330 14.10 3.44 12.76
C VAL A 330 14.60 2.15 13.43
N GLU A 331 15.25 2.22 14.57
CA GLU A 331 15.66 1.05 15.35
C GLU A 331 14.45 0.18 15.73
N ALA A 332 13.36 0.79 16.18
CA ALA A 332 12.10 0.09 16.49
C ALA A 332 11.51 -0.61 15.23
N MET A 333 11.55 0.05 14.08
CA MET A 333 11.14 -0.57 12.81
C MET A 333 12.02 -1.78 12.45
N LEU A 334 13.34 -1.64 12.58
CA LEU A 334 14.29 -2.70 12.22
C LEU A 334 14.20 -3.92 13.14
N LYS A 335 13.75 -3.77 14.40
CA LYS A 335 13.51 -4.87 15.36
C LYS A 335 12.48 -5.89 14.88
N ALA A 336 11.60 -5.55 13.95
CA ALA A 336 10.69 -6.49 13.33
C ALA A 336 11.40 -7.57 12.51
N GLU A 337 12.61 -7.27 12.01
CA GLU A 337 13.42 -8.18 11.18
C GLU A 337 12.63 -8.80 10.01
N GLN A 338 11.76 -8.02 9.38
CA GLN A 338 10.95 -8.45 8.26
C GLN A 338 11.64 -8.06 6.95
N ILE A 339 11.92 -9.07 6.12
CA ILE A 339 12.57 -8.89 4.83
C ILE A 339 11.82 -9.64 3.73
N CYS A 340 11.84 -9.08 2.53
CA CYS A 340 11.45 -9.79 1.32
C CYS A 340 12.34 -9.30 0.16
N VAL A 341 12.82 -10.24 -0.62
CA VAL A 341 13.65 -9.95 -1.79
C VAL A 341 13.05 -10.63 -3.01
N ILE A 342 12.94 -9.88 -4.10
CA ILE A 342 12.59 -10.41 -5.42
C ILE A 342 13.81 -10.16 -6.32
N GLY A 343 14.39 -11.19 -6.94
CA GLY A 343 15.56 -10.94 -7.77
C GLY A 343 16.28 -12.17 -8.31
N SER A 344 17.57 -11.99 -8.53
CA SER A 344 18.45 -13.00 -9.12
C SER A 344 18.46 -14.29 -8.30
N GLU A 345 18.25 -15.41 -8.99
CA GLU A 345 18.36 -16.74 -8.39
C GLU A 345 19.72 -16.94 -7.73
N GLU A 346 20.82 -16.57 -8.41
CA GLU A 346 22.19 -16.70 -7.89
C GLU A 346 22.36 -15.93 -6.58
N LYS A 347 21.95 -14.67 -6.52
CA LYS A 347 22.11 -13.82 -5.33
C LYS A 347 21.26 -14.27 -4.15
N ILE A 348 20.06 -14.78 -4.41
CA ILE A 348 19.18 -15.31 -3.37
C ILE A 348 19.72 -16.64 -2.82
N GLU A 349 20.27 -17.50 -3.67
CA GLU A 349 20.93 -18.75 -3.22
C GLU A 349 22.24 -18.49 -2.45
N GLU A 350 23.06 -17.51 -2.88
CA GLU A 350 24.26 -17.10 -2.15
C GLU A 350 23.94 -16.68 -0.71
N GLU A 351 22.83 -15.97 -0.50
CA GLU A 351 22.43 -15.40 0.79
C GLU A 351 21.18 -16.11 1.37
N LYS A 352 20.97 -17.39 1.04
CA LYS A 352 19.76 -18.14 1.45
C LYS A 352 19.52 -18.19 2.95
N GLU A 353 20.58 -18.09 3.75
CA GLU A 353 20.47 -18.07 5.23
C GLU A 353 19.76 -16.84 5.79
N MET A 354 19.63 -15.76 4.99
CA MET A 354 18.84 -14.58 5.34
C MET A 354 17.34 -14.83 5.30
N PHE A 355 16.90 -15.91 4.64
CA PHE A 355 15.50 -16.20 4.39
C PHE A 355 15.01 -17.42 5.18
N LEU A 356 13.76 -17.37 5.60
CA LEU A 356 13.07 -18.55 6.14
C LEU A 356 12.50 -19.41 5.01
N GLU A 357 12.16 -18.79 3.89
CA GLU A 357 11.59 -19.45 2.72
C GLU A 357 12.22 -18.89 1.44
N VAL A 358 12.68 -19.78 0.54
CA VAL A 358 13.15 -19.42 -0.80
C VAL A 358 12.25 -20.09 -1.83
N LYS A 359 11.74 -19.31 -2.78
CA LYS A 359 10.76 -19.75 -3.78
C LYS A 359 11.07 -19.19 -5.17
N THR A 360 10.65 -19.90 -6.20
CA THR A 360 10.57 -19.33 -7.55
C THR A 360 9.28 -18.55 -7.67
N LEU A 361 9.32 -17.32 -8.17
CA LEU A 361 8.13 -16.45 -8.22
C LEU A 361 7.18 -16.88 -9.35
N PHE A 362 7.73 -17.15 -10.55
CA PHE A 362 6.99 -17.61 -11.75
C PHE A 362 7.90 -18.27 -12.77
#